data_52006de937c563f45c4a1d1ab9e6691e
#
_entry.id   52006de937c563f45c4a1d1ab9e6691e
#
_cell.length_a   1.000
_cell.length_b   1.000
_cell.length_c   1.000
_cell.angle_alpha   90.00
_cell.angle_beta   90.00
_cell.angle_gamma   90.00
#
_symmetry.space_group_name_H-M   'P 1'
#
loop_
_entity.id
_entity.type
_entity.pdbx_description
1 polymer ?
#
loop_
_entity_poly.entity_id
_entity_poly.type
_entity_poly.pdbx_seq_one_letter_code
_entity_poly.pdbx_strand_id
1 'polypeptide(L)'
;MVHFKHIIVWPIVSIFIIAGCASKGPPVMKPPTVQVNQFNSTVITPQVVKFQAVIRIHNRGSEALDFERVDYAVDLFNQELFASSFDGMHRTKGRKFQTVTFPFQIAMKDILDQMIAILAEDSMQVTFRGIVYPDRTSGYSPIPFESTISIPVPKIPKVDFAGTEGVPLSELFIVKLRINNTNSFPISINSIDSFLELNQVRYQLLHTEQSTDLESDAWEIISLQMENTPGKTLSLILNTLQSSEAEFRVGGTIECRSPYGWIVIPFDILRGSQ
;
A
#
# COMPACT_ATOMS: atom_id res chain seq x y z
N MET A 1 111.14 2.49 -4.47
CA MET A 1 109.90 2.34 -5.19
C MET A 1 108.94 1.62 -4.25
N VAL A 2 108.12 2.33 -3.51
CA VAL A 2 107.24 1.79 -2.44
C VAL A 2 105.83 2.01 -2.86
N HIS A 3 105.11 0.89 -3.04
CA HIS A 3 103.69 0.95 -3.39
C HIS A 3 102.85 0.99 -2.13
N PHE A 4 102.11 2.07 -1.97
CA PHE A 4 101.07 2.21 -0.94
C PHE A 4 99.73 1.60 -1.48
N LYS A 5 99.27 0.56 -0.83
CA LYS A 5 97.93 0.01 -1.02
C LYS A 5 96.89 0.77 -0.15
N HIS A 6 96.01 1.50 -0.78
CA HIS A 6 94.84 2.08 -0.09
C HIS A 6 93.84 1.00 0.26
N ILE A 7 93.56 0.84 1.55
CA ILE A 7 92.47 0.05 2.08
C ILE A 7 91.29 0.99 2.23
N ILE A 8 90.21 0.76 1.37
CA ILE A 8 88.94 1.48 1.46
C ILE A 8 88.13 0.71 2.48
N VAL A 9 87.90 1.33 3.65
CA VAL A 9 86.94 0.82 4.66
C VAL A 9 85.54 1.37 4.31
N TRP A 10 84.66 0.52 3.93
CA TRP A 10 83.24 0.88 3.75
C TRP A 10 82.54 0.89 5.10
N PRO A 11 81.81 1.94 5.48
CA PRO A 11 80.97 1.91 6.67
C PRO A 11 79.70 1.17 6.35
N ILE A 12 79.42 0.06 7.01
CA ILE A 12 78.17 -0.63 7.00
C ILE A 12 77.13 0.20 7.78
N VAL A 13 76.30 0.90 7.04
CA VAL A 13 75.16 1.63 7.64
C VAL A 13 74.05 0.58 7.88
N SER A 14 73.93 0.14 9.12
CA SER A 14 72.83 -0.71 9.57
C SER A 14 71.54 0.10 9.64
N ILE A 15 70.69 -0.01 8.60
CA ILE A 15 69.34 0.56 8.61
C ILE A 15 68.48 -0.29 9.51
N PHE A 16 68.23 0.13 10.71
CA PHE A 16 67.19 -0.42 11.58
C PHE A 16 65.82 -0.03 10.99
N ILE A 17 65.18 -0.96 10.28
CA ILE A 17 63.76 -0.82 9.91
C ILE A 17 62.95 -1.03 11.18
N ILE A 18 62.52 0.03 11.83
CA ILE A 18 61.54 0.01 12.88
C ILE A 18 60.20 -0.32 12.18
N ALA A 19 59.86 -1.59 12.14
CA ALA A 19 58.51 -2.04 11.78
C ALA A 19 57.56 -1.51 12.88
N GLY A 20 57.09 -0.29 12.69
CA GLY A 20 56.02 0.28 13.52
C GLY A 20 54.79 -0.59 13.30
N CYS A 21 54.50 -1.45 14.27
CA CYS A 21 53.17 -2.02 14.38
C CYS A 21 52.19 -0.85 14.54
N ALA A 22 51.61 -0.41 13.42
CA ALA A 22 50.45 0.46 13.48
C ALA A 22 49.34 -0.33 14.22
N SER A 23 49.24 -0.11 15.52
CA SER A 23 48.09 -0.60 16.29
C SER A 23 46.88 0.02 15.63
N LYS A 24 46.09 -0.79 14.93
CA LYS A 24 44.77 -0.39 14.50
C LYS A 24 44.09 0.10 15.77
N GLY A 25 43.84 1.41 15.85
CA GLY A 25 43.06 1.97 16.95
C GLY A 25 41.76 1.16 17.07
N PRO A 26 41.11 1.18 18.25
CA PRO A 26 39.89 0.43 18.46
C PRO A 26 38.93 0.72 17.30
N PRO A 27 38.27 -0.30 16.74
CA PRO A 27 37.39 -0.11 15.62
C PRO A 27 36.35 0.96 15.98
N VAL A 28 36.33 2.05 15.22
CA VAL A 28 35.32 3.10 15.41
C VAL A 28 33.96 2.47 15.19
N MET A 29 33.23 2.23 16.28
CA MET A 29 31.90 1.70 16.25
C MET A 29 30.98 2.76 15.62
N LYS A 30 30.63 2.56 14.35
CA LYS A 30 29.68 3.42 13.67
C LYS A 30 28.27 2.96 14.06
N PRO A 31 27.44 3.82 14.66
CA PRO A 31 26.09 3.44 15.05
C PRO A 31 25.28 3.00 13.84
N PRO A 32 24.43 2.00 14.00
CA PRO A 32 23.48 1.61 12.96
C PRO A 32 22.50 2.75 12.66
N THR A 33 21.93 2.74 11.47
CA THR A 33 20.90 3.71 11.07
C THR A 33 19.62 2.99 10.67
N VAL A 34 18.49 3.60 10.96
CA VAL A 34 17.17 3.10 10.59
C VAL A 34 16.48 4.11 9.69
N GLN A 35 15.86 3.64 8.63
CA GLN A 35 15.10 4.45 7.69
C GLN A 35 13.80 3.75 7.32
N VAL A 36 12.72 4.49 7.23
CA VAL A 36 11.49 3.99 6.61
C VAL A 36 11.70 4.00 5.10
N ASN A 37 11.71 2.81 4.51
CA ASN A 37 11.96 2.63 3.09
C ASN A 37 10.70 2.66 2.25
N GLN A 38 9.60 2.19 2.84
CA GLN A 38 8.29 2.13 2.19
C GLN A 38 7.19 2.25 3.23
N PHE A 39 6.16 3.00 2.90
CA PHE A 39 4.94 3.05 3.66
C PHE A 39 3.79 3.27 2.70
N ASN A 40 2.87 2.32 2.59
CA ASN A 40 1.74 2.37 1.65
C ASN A 40 0.54 1.60 2.18
N SER A 41 -0.63 1.97 1.70
CA SER A 41 -1.82 1.15 1.85
C SER A 41 -1.78 -0.02 0.88
N THR A 42 -2.29 -1.17 1.30
CA THR A 42 -2.36 -2.38 0.47
C THR A 42 -3.80 -2.77 0.12
N VAL A 43 -4.74 -2.42 0.98
CA VAL A 43 -6.18 -2.64 0.77
C VAL A 43 -6.95 -1.49 1.39
N ILE A 44 -7.94 -1.00 0.68
CA ILE A 44 -8.87 0.02 1.17
C ILE A 44 -10.29 -0.51 0.97
N THR A 45 -11.03 -0.65 2.08
CA THR A 45 -12.46 -0.97 2.08
C THR A 45 -13.22 0.01 2.96
N PRO A 46 -14.55 0.10 2.87
CA PRO A 46 -15.34 0.92 3.76
C PRO A 46 -15.19 0.59 5.26
N GLN A 47 -14.72 -0.60 5.58
CA GLN A 47 -14.59 -1.08 6.97
C GLN A 47 -13.15 -1.01 7.49
N VAL A 48 -12.16 -1.18 6.61
CA VAL A 48 -10.77 -1.30 7.02
C VAL A 48 -9.81 -0.79 5.95
N VAL A 49 -8.76 -0.12 6.40
CA VAL A 49 -7.58 0.17 5.57
C VAL A 49 -6.41 -0.65 6.08
N LYS A 50 -5.80 -1.43 5.19
CA LYS A 50 -4.58 -2.20 5.49
C LYS A 50 -3.37 -1.46 4.98
N PHE A 51 -2.33 -1.45 5.78
CA PHE A 51 -1.06 -0.80 5.48
C PHE A 51 0.09 -1.78 5.59
N GLN A 52 1.16 -1.43 4.92
CA GLN A 52 2.45 -2.09 5.05
C GLN A 52 3.53 -1.01 5.20
N ALA A 53 4.24 -1.05 6.32
CA ALA A 53 5.45 -0.25 6.51
C ALA A 53 6.69 -1.14 6.41
N VAL A 54 7.73 -0.63 5.79
CA VAL A 54 9.00 -1.33 5.63
C VAL A 54 10.11 -0.43 6.15
N ILE A 55 10.79 -0.87 7.20
CA ILE A 55 12.01 -0.20 7.66
C ILE A 55 13.24 -0.93 7.13
N ARG A 56 14.28 -0.17 6.90
CA ARG A 56 15.60 -0.65 6.52
C ARG A 56 16.62 -0.27 7.59
N ILE A 57 17.19 -1.29 8.23
CA ILE A 57 18.21 -1.14 9.26
C ILE A 57 19.56 -1.37 8.59
N HIS A 58 20.45 -0.40 8.69
CA HIS A 58 21.82 -0.50 8.17
C HIS A 58 22.80 -0.68 9.31
N ASN A 59 23.37 -1.86 9.42
CA ASN A 59 24.50 -2.09 10.31
C ASN A 59 25.77 -1.53 9.67
N ARG A 60 26.25 -0.39 10.16
CA ARG A 60 27.45 0.28 9.65
C ARG A 60 28.75 -0.26 10.26
N GLY A 61 28.65 -1.07 11.31
CA GLY A 61 29.77 -1.77 11.93
C GLY A 61 30.29 -2.94 11.10
N SER A 62 31.44 -3.47 11.45
CA SER A 62 32.05 -4.64 10.81
C SER A 62 31.50 -5.96 11.31
N GLU A 63 30.98 -5.97 12.52
CA GLU A 63 30.43 -7.16 13.19
C GLU A 63 28.94 -7.30 12.97
N ALA A 64 28.43 -8.51 13.18
CA ALA A 64 26.99 -8.74 13.14
C ALA A 64 26.32 -8.05 14.34
N LEU A 65 25.12 -7.54 14.13
CA LEU A 65 24.33 -6.86 15.15
C LEU A 65 22.96 -7.55 15.24
N ASP A 66 22.60 -7.92 16.45
CA ASP A 66 21.31 -8.50 16.76
C ASP A 66 20.36 -7.42 17.33
N PHE A 67 19.10 -7.49 16.97
CA PHE A 67 18.05 -6.58 17.44
C PHE A 67 17.01 -7.39 18.23
N GLU A 68 16.70 -6.98 19.44
CA GLU A 68 15.78 -7.67 20.33
C GLU A 68 14.32 -7.34 19.99
N ARG A 69 14.03 -6.06 19.77
CA ARG A 69 12.66 -5.55 19.63
C ARG A 69 12.61 -4.30 18.78
N VAL A 70 11.49 -4.10 18.13
CA VAL A 70 11.12 -2.84 17.51
C VAL A 70 9.78 -2.39 18.05
N ASP A 71 9.75 -1.28 18.76
CA ASP A 71 8.50 -0.61 19.12
C ASP A 71 8.16 0.39 18.01
N TYR A 72 6.89 0.43 17.62
CA TYR A 72 6.45 1.33 16.58
C TYR A 72 5.04 1.85 16.83
N ALA A 73 4.77 3.03 16.31
CA ALA A 73 3.48 3.68 16.35
C ALA A 73 3.16 4.33 15.00
N VAL A 74 1.88 4.49 14.74
CA VAL A 74 1.35 5.22 13.60
C VAL A 74 0.50 6.36 14.13
N ASP A 75 0.85 7.58 13.73
CA ASP A 75 0.09 8.77 14.07
C ASP A 75 -0.65 9.28 12.83
N LEU A 76 -1.87 9.75 13.02
CA LEU A 76 -2.66 10.47 12.03
C LEU A 76 -3.01 11.84 12.63
N PHE A 77 -2.72 12.92 11.90
CA PHE A 77 -2.93 14.29 12.39
C PHE A 77 -2.31 14.54 13.78
N ASN A 78 -1.13 14.00 14.04
CA ASN A 78 -0.42 14.06 15.33
C ASN A 78 -1.15 13.35 16.50
N GLN A 79 -2.11 12.50 16.23
CA GLN A 79 -2.73 11.63 17.22
C GLN A 79 -2.32 10.20 16.99
N GLU A 80 -1.87 9.53 18.05
CA GLU A 80 -1.51 8.12 17.98
C GLU A 80 -2.76 7.28 17.73
N LEU A 81 -2.80 6.63 16.57
CA LEU A 81 -3.87 5.71 16.21
C LEU A 81 -3.59 4.29 16.69
N PHE A 82 -2.32 3.92 16.67
CA PHE A 82 -1.92 2.55 16.87
C PHE A 82 -0.47 2.49 17.32
N ALA A 83 -0.21 1.71 18.35
CA ALA A 83 1.14 1.37 18.81
C ALA A 83 1.26 -0.13 18.99
N SER A 84 2.40 -0.69 18.66
CA SER A 84 2.70 -2.12 18.82
C SER A 84 4.18 -2.37 18.96
N SER A 85 4.53 -3.59 19.32
CA SER A 85 5.90 -4.06 19.35
C SER A 85 6.05 -5.32 18.52
N PHE A 86 7.21 -5.44 17.95
CA PHE A 86 7.63 -6.61 17.20
C PHE A 86 8.84 -7.20 17.90
N ASP A 87 8.64 -8.34 18.53
CA ASP A 87 9.68 -9.08 19.24
C ASP A 87 10.29 -10.13 18.31
N GLY A 88 11.59 -10.21 18.30
CA GLY A 88 12.30 -11.21 17.51
C GLY A 88 13.74 -10.78 17.25
N MET A 89 14.66 -11.73 17.39
CA MET A 89 16.07 -11.46 17.06
C MET A 89 16.26 -11.40 15.55
N HIS A 90 16.50 -10.21 15.03
CA HIS A 90 16.89 -9.99 13.65
C HIS A 90 18.38 -9.73 13.57
N ARG A 91 19.12 -10.72 13.08
CA ARG A 91 20.56 -10.61 12.91
C ARG A 91 20.93 -9.90 11.61
N THR A 92 21.57 -8.76 11.72
CA THR A 92 22.12 -8.03 10.58
C THR A 92 23.62 -8.22 10.51
N LYS A 93 24.12 -8.81 9.43
CA LYS A 93 25.57 -8.96 9.18
C LYS A 93 26.25 -7.60 9.11
N GLY A 94 27.53 -7.55 9.45
CA GLY A 94 28.35 -6.34 9.37
C GLY A 94 28.30 -5.71 7.97
N ARG A 95 28.17 -4.40 7.91
CA ARG A 95 28.08 -3.57 6.69
C ARG A 95 26.94 -3.97 5.74
N LYS A 96 25.87 -4.58 6.27
CA LYS A 96 24.69 -5.02 5.51
C LYS A 96 23.42 -4.34 6.00
N PHE A 97 22.39 -4.50 5.18
CA PHE A 97 21.05 -4.03 5.50
C PHE A 97 20.18 -5.21 5.94
N GLN A 98 19.27 -4.93 6.85
CA GLN A 98 18.15 -5.77 7.22
C GLN A 98 16.87 -5.03 6.92
N THR A 99 15.91 -5.70 6.32
CA THR A 99 14.58 -5.15 6.06
C THR A 99 13.58 -5.82 7.00
N VAL A 100 12.75 -5.01 7.65
CA VAL A 100 11.66 -5.50 8.51
C VAL A 100 10.35 -4.92 7.99
N THR A 101 9.36 -5.78 7.83
CA THR A 101 8.04 -5.42 7.29
C THR A 101 7.00 -5.50 8.39
N PHE A 102 6.20 -4.45 8.54
CA PHE A 102 5.13 -4.33 9.52
C PHE A 102 3.79 -4.24 8.80
N PRO A 103 3.01 -5.33 8.76
CA PRO A 103 1.63 -5.25 8.34
C PRO A 103 0.78 -4.74 9.51
N PHE A 104 -0.12 -3.79 9.24
CA PHE A 104 -1.12 -3.35 10.22
C PHE A 104 -2.39 -2.90 9.51
N GLN A 105 -3.45 -2.77 10.28
CA GLN A 105 -4.74 -2.32 9.75
C GLN A 105 -5.38 -1.32 10.70
N ILE A 106 -6.14 -0.41 10.14
CA ILE A 106 -6.95 0.56 10.85
C ILE A 106 -8.41 0.27 10.50
N ALA A 107 -9.23 0.00 11.49
CA ALA A 107 -10.65 -0.11 11.28
C ALA A 107 -11.26 1.30 11.14
N MET A 108 -12.06 1.51 10.09
CA MET A 108 -12.63 2.84 9.80
C MET A 108 -13.49 3.36 10.95
N LYS A 109 -14.13 2.48 11.71
CA LYS A 109 -14.88 2.86 12.93
C LYS A 109 -14.02 3.52 14.01
N ASP A 110 -12.71 3.21 14.06
CA ASP A 110 -11.80 3.71 15.09
C ASP A 110 -11.34 5.15 14.79
N ILE A 111 -11.59 5.62 13.55
CA ILE A 111 -11.27 6.97 13.10
C ILE A 111 -12.51 7.78 12.68
N LEU A 112 -13.72 7.26 12.96
CA LEU A 112 -14.98 7.87 12.51
C LEU A 112 -15.11 9.35 12.91
N ASP A 113 -14.72 9.72 14.13
CA ASP A 113 -14.79 11.11 14.62
C ASP A 113 -13.85 12.04 13.84
N GLN A 114 -12.81 11.51 13.23
CA GLN A 114 -11.84 12.22 12.41
C GLN A 114 -12.15 12.12 10.91
N MET A 115 -12.97 11.15 10.52
CA MET A 115 -13.26 10.84 9.11
C MET A 115 -13.89 12.00 8.34
N ILE A 116 -14.78 12.75 8.96
CA ILE A 116 -15.43 13.89 8.27
C ILE A 116 -14.37 14.92 7.87
N ALA A 117 -13.42 15.19 8.76
CA ALA A 117 -12.31 16.09 8.44
C ALA A 117 -11.37 15.49 7.39
N ILE A 118 -11.08 14.18 7.49
CA ILE A 118 -10.21 13.46 6.54
C ILE A 118 -10.82 13.43 5.14
N LEU A 119 -12.12 13.13 5.01
CA LEU A 119 -12.79 13.03 3.72
C LEU A 119 -12.94 14.39 3.01
N ALA A 120 -12.81 15.50 3.76
CA ALA A 120 -12.79 16.83 3.19
C ALA A 120 -11.43 17.19 2.55
N GLU A 121 -10.36 16.48 2.93
CA GLU A 121 -9.01 16.72 2.45
C GLU A 121 -8.68 15.82 1.23
N ASP A 122 -7.78 16.27 0.38
CA ASP A 122 -7.26 15.47 -0.74
C ASP A 122 -6.09 14.58 -0.32
N SER A 123 -5.44 14.90 0.80
CA SER A 123 -4.34 14.10 1.36
C SER A 123 -4.30 14.18 2.87
N MET A 124 -3.76 13.14 3.49
CA MET A 124 -3.54 13.07 4.93
C MET A 124 -2.06 12.84 5.22
N GLN A 125 -1.58 13.46 6.31
CA GLN A 125 -0.25 13.23 6.83
C GLN A 125 -0.28 12.06 7.79
N VAL A 126 0.50 11.02 7.49
CA VAL A 126 0.65 9.84 8.34
C VAL A 126 2.09 9.74 8.76
N THR A 127 2.33 9.68 10.07
CA THR A 127 3.67 9.53 10.66
C THR A 127 3.83 8.11 11.18
N PHE A 128 4.85 7.43 10.70
CA PHE A 128 5.31 6.13 11.19
C PHE A 128 6.59 6.37 11.99
N ARG A 129 6.53 6.14 13.30
CA ARG A 129 7.66 6.35 14.21
C ARG A 129 7.92 5.12 15.06
N GLY A 130 9.11 5.02 15.61
CA GLY A 130 9.43 3.92 16.50
C GLY A 130 10.86 3.94 17.02
N ILE A 131 11.21 2.87 17.72
CA ILE A 131 12.51 2.66 18.32
C ILE A 131 12.95 1.22 18.04
N VAL A 132 14.14 1.07 17.47
CA VAL A 132 14.80 -0.22 17.31
C VAL A 132 15.73 -0.43 18.52
N TYR A 133 15.58 -1.55 19.21
CA TYR A 133 16.41 -1.91 20.36
C TYR A 133 17.47 -2.93 19.93
N PRO A 134 18.74 -2.51 19.82
CA PRO A 134 19.84 -3.45 19.67
C PRO A 134 19.98 -4.33 20.90
N ASP A 135 20.55 -5.52 20.73
CA ASP A 135 20.93 -6.39 21.83
C ASP A 135 21.77 -5.64 22.86
N ARG A 136 21.48 -5.83 24.13
CA ARG A 136 22.15 -5.16 25.26
C ARG A 136 23.67 -5.37 25.26
N THR A 137 24.13 -6.49 24.72
CA THR A 137 25.55 -6.81 24.61
C THR A 137 26.27 -6.04 23.50
N SER A 138 25.52 -5.43 22.60
CA SER A 138 26.07 -4.68 21.45
C SER A 138 26.71 -3.35 21.83
N GLY A 139 26.39 -2.80 23.01
CA GLY A 139 26.86 -1.50 23.46
C GLY A 139 26.22 -0.29 22.74
N TYR A 140 25.20 -0.51 21.88
CA TYR A 140 24.45 0.56 21.24
C TYR A 140 23.22 0.96 22.02
N SER A 141 22.92 2.25 22.04
CA SER A 141 21.65 2.76 22.55
C SER A 141 20.50 2.46 21.61
N PRO A 142 19.25 2.45 22.10
CA PRO A 142 18.06 2.38 21.27
C PRO A 142 18.09 3.43 20.15
N ILE A 143 17.63 3.04 18.96
CA ILE A 143 17.74 3.86 17.74
C ILE A 143 16.33 4.30 17.34
N PRO A 144 15.99 5.58 17.52
CA PRO A 144 14.70 6.10 17.07
C PRO A 144 14.66 6.20 15.54
N PHE A 145 13.49 6.07 14.99
CA PHE A 145 13.17 6.37 13.59
C PHE A 145 11.82 7.04 13.48
N GLU A 146 11.69 7.90 12.49
CA GLU A 146 10.45 8.58 12.16
C GLU A 146 10.42 8.88 10.67
N SER A 147 9.23 8.78 10.08
CA SER A 147 9.00 9.19 8.71
C SER A 147 7.56 9.62 8.56
N THR A 148 7.34 10.79 8.01
CA THR A 148 6.03 11.32 7.67
C THR A 148 5.86 11.26 6.17
N ILE A 149 4.73 10.73 5.74
CA ILE A 149 4.34 10.68 4.33
C ILE A 149 2.97 11.34 4.15
N SER A 150 2.77 11.95 2.99
CA SER A 150 1.45 12.38 2.54
C SER A 150 0.83 11.26 1.74
N ILE A 151 -0.33 10.80 2.17
CA ILE A 151 -1.10 9.78 1.46
C ILE A 151 -2.35 10.47 0.93
N PRO A 152 -2.68 10.34 -0.37
CA PRO A 152 -3.94 10.85 -0.85
C PRO A 152 -5.08 10.15 -0.14
N VAL A 153 -6.11 10.91 0.22
CA VAL A 153 -7.33 10.34 0.81
C VAL A 153 -8.12 9.67 -0.31
N PRO A 154 -8.26 8.34 -0.29
CA PRO A 154 -9.01 7.66 -1.31
C PRO A 154 -10.49 7.99 -1.16
N LYS A 155 -11.06 8.54 -2.20
CA LYS A 155 -12.50 8.77 -2.30
C LYS A 155 -13.13 7.53 -2.94
N ILE A 156 -14.28 7.11 -2.42
CA ILE A 156 -15.04 6.02 -3.02
C ILE A 156 -15.61 6.52 -4.35
N PRO A 157 -15.26 5.91 -5.49
CA PRO A 157 -15.86 6.27 -6.77
C PRO A 157 -17.38 6.20 -6.73
N LYS A 158 -18.04 7.14 -7.38
CA LYS A 158 -19.50 7.15 -7.45
C LYS A 158 -19.96 6.21 -8.53
N VAL A 159 -21.00 5.44 -8.22
CA VAL A 159 -21.65 4.53 -9.15
C VAL A 159 -23.09 4.96 -9.35
N ASP A 160 -23.46 5.31 -10.58
CA ASP A 160 -24.78 5.73 -10.97
C ASP A 160 -25.35 4.80 -12.03
N PHE A 161 -26.66 4.62 -12.01
CA PHE A 161 -27.36 3.93 -13.10
C PHE A 161 -27.40 4.83 -14.36
N ALA A 162 -26.85 4.34 -15.46
CA ALA A 162 -26.81 5.07 -16.73
C ALA A 162 -27.89 4.64 -17.72
N GLY A 163 -28.56 3.53 -17.48
CA GLY A 163 -29.65 3.05 -18.34
C GLY A 163 -29.63 1.55 -18.56
N THR A 164 -30.56 1.11 -19.39
CA THR A 164 -30.62 -0.29 -19.85
C THR A 164 -30.72 -0.32 -21.37
N GLU A 165 -30.24 -1.41 -21.94
CA GLU A 165 -30.36 -1.71 -23.35
C GLU A 165 -30.80 -3.17 -23.48
N GLY A 166 -31.82 -3.44 -24.34
CA GLY A 166 -32.29 -4.77 -24.58
C GLY A 166 -32.64 -4.97 -26.04
N VAL A 167 -32.19 -6.10 -26.60
CA VAL A 167 -32.54 -6.50 -27.96
C VAL A 167 -33.36 -7.77 -27.85
N PRO A 168 -34.71 -7.68 -28.02
CA PRO A 168 -35.61 -8.80 -27.78
C PRO A 168 -35.29 -10.07 -28.59
N LEU A 169 -34.75 -9.89 -29.79
CA LEU A 169 -34.40 -11.00 -30.70
C LEU A 169 -33.04 -11.66 -30.38
N SER A 170 -32.18 -10.99 -29.62
CA SER A 170 -30.85 -11.51 -29.27
C SER A 170 -30.80 -12.13 -27.87
N GLU A 171 -31.91 -12.13 -27.13
CA GLU A 171 -31.94 -12.54 -25.71
C GLU A 171 -30.88 -11.82 -24.85
N LEU A 172 -30.46 -10.66 -25.29
CA LEU A 172 -29.42 -9.84 -24.64
C LEU A 172 -30.07 -8.70 -23.86
N PHE A 173 -29.77 -8.64 -22.58
CA PHE A 173 -30.13 -7.52 -21.73
C PHE A 173 -28.86 -6.92 -21.08
N ILE A 174 -28.73 -5.63 -21.20
CA ILE A 174 -27.56 -4.88 -20.71
C ILE A 174 -28.01 -3.83 -19.71
N VAL A 175 -27.38 -3.81 -18.54
CA VAL A 175 -27.46 -2.72 -17.56
C VAL A 175 -26.22 -1.85 -17.72
N LYS A 176 -26.39 -0.55 -17.81
CA LYS A 176 -25.28 0.40 -17.93
C LYS A 176 -25.09 1.13 -16.61
N LEU A 177 -23.90 1.07 -16.06
CA LEU A 177 -23.47 1.82 -14.90
C LEU A 177 -22.49 2.92 -15.31
N ARG A 178 -22.65 4.12 -14.79
CA ARG A 178 -21.65 5.17 -14.86
C ARG A 178 -20.80 5.12 -13.60
N ILE A 179 -19.52 4.92 -13.77
CA ILE A 179 -18.55 4.95 -12.66
C ILE A 179 -17.73 6.22 -12.79
N ASN A 180 -17.76 7.05 -11.76
CA ASN A 180 -17.03 8.31 -11.71
C ASN A 180 -15.89 8.21 -10.72
N ASN A 181 -14.66 8.26 -11.20
CA ASN A 181 -13.45 8.31 -10.38
C ASN A 181 -13.23 9.75 -9.88
N THR A 182 -13.59 10.01 -8.65
CA THR A 182 -13.39 11.31 -7.99
C THR A 182 -12.04 11.44 -7.29
N ASN A 183 -11.12 10.48 -7.52
CA ASN A 183 -9.78 10.52 -6.95
C ASN A 183 -8.83 11.35 -7.82
N SER A 184 -7.80 11.91 -7.18
CA SER A 184 -6.69 12.60 -7.87
C SER A 184 -5.69 11.64 -8.53
N PHE A 185 -6.01 10.34 -8.60
CA PHE A 185 -5.18 9.29 -9.20
C PHE A 185 -6.04 8.33 -10.02
N PRO A 186 -5.45 7.65 -11.02
CA PRO A 186 -6.17 6.68 -11.83
C PRO A 186 -6.52 5.42 -11.03
N ILE A 187 -7.61 4.75 -11.44
CA ILE A 187 -8.02 3.44 -10.94
C ILE A 187 -8.26 2.49 -12.11
N SER A 188 -7.97 1.21 -11.92
CA SER A 188 -8.32 0.16 -12.88
C SER A 188 -9.43 -0.70 -12.30
N ILE A 189 -10.56 -0.80 -12.99
CA ILE A 189 -11.67 -1.68 -12.62
C ILE A 189 -11.30 -3.09 -13.04
N ASN A 190 -11.19 -4.01 -12.08
CA ASN A 190 -10.75 -5.39 -12.34
C ASN A 190 -11.89 -6.38 -12.38
N SER A 191 -12.89 -6.21 -11.51
CA SER A 191 -14.06 -7.08 -11.47
C SER A 191 -15.29 -6.34 -10.99
N ILE A 192 -16.45 -6.77 -11.46
CA ILE A 192 -17.75 -6.29 -11.00
C ILE A 192 -18.61 -7.52 -10.73
N ASP A 193 -18.97 -7.72 -9.47
CA ASP A 193 -19.96 -8.70 -9.05
C ASP A 193 -21.27 -7.96 -8.77
N SER A 194 -22.29 -8.19 -9.59
CA SER A 194 -23.49 -7.36 -9.54
C SER A 194 -24.76 -8.12 -9.87
N PHE A 195 -25.88 -7.57 -9.45
CA PHE A 195 -27.21 -8.12 -9.70
C PHE A 195 -28.21 -7.03 -10.06
N LEU A 196 -29.23 -7.42 -10.80
CA LEU A 196 -30.48 -6.70 -10.98
C LEU A 196 -31.59 -7.42 -10.18
N GLU A 197 -32.30 -6.67 -9.35
CA GLU A 197 -33.46 -7.17 -8.63
C GLU A 197 -34.74 -6.48 -9.14
N LEU A 198 -35.70 -7.28 -9.60
CA LEU A 198 -37.01 -6.85 -10.09
C LEU A 198 -38.06 -7.66 -9.40
N ASN A 199 -39.06 -7.01 -8.79
CA ASN A 199 -40.16 -7.72 -8.12
C ASN A 199 -39.65 -8.80 -7.16
N GLN A 200 -38.58 -8.52 -6.38
CA GLN A 200 -37.95 -9.46 -5.45
C GLN A 200 -37.23 -10.65 -6.10
N VAL A 201 -37.17 -10.70 -7.43
CA VAL A 201 -36.38 -11.71 -8.16
C VAL A 201 -35.02 -11.11 -8.52
N ARG A 202 -33.96 -11.80 -8.15
CA ARG A 202 -32.58 -11.38 -8.39
C ARG A 202 -32.01 -12.10 -9.61
N TYR A 203 -31.40 -11.30 -10.50
CA TYR A 203 -30.73 -11.75 -11.70
C TYR A 203 -29.26 -11.36 -11.62
N GLN A 204 -28.38 -12.32 -11.84
CA GLN A 204 -26.94 -12.05 -11.89
C GLN A 204 -26.57 -11.25 -13.15
N LEU A 205 -25.73 -10.27 -12.97
CA LEU A 205 -25.16 -9.49 -14.07
C LEU A 205 -23.66 -9.81 -14.18
N LEU A 206 -23.17 -9.98 -15.41
CA LEU A 206 -21.78 -10.27 -15.68
C LEU A 206 -21.12 -9.07 -16.35
N HIS A 207 -19.95 -8.74 -15.89
CA HIS A 207 -19.03 -7.85 -16.58
C HIS A 207 -18.19 -8.70 -17.56
N THR A 208 -18.38 -8.48 -18.85
CA THR A 208 -17.75 -9.30 -19.90
C THR A 208 -16.48 -8.70 -20.46
N GLU A 209 -16.09 -7.52 -19.99
CA GLU A 209 -14.97 -6.78 -20.54
C GLU A 209 -13.68 -7.00 -19.73
N GLN A 210 -12.55 -6.70 -20.38
CA GLN A 210 -11.27 -6.63 -19.73
C GLN A 210 -11.22 -5.44 -18.76
N SER A 211 -10.20 -5.40 -17.90
CA SER A 211 -10.02 -4.30 -16.96
C SER A 211 -10.11 -2.94 -17.66
N THR A 212 -10.91 -2.05 -17.08
CA THR A 212 -11.10 -0.69 -17.57
C THR A 212 -10.32 0.29 -16.72
N ASP A 213 -9.46 1.09 -17.35
CA ASP A 213 -8.71 2.13 -16.67
C ASP A 213 -9.50 3.44 -16.67
N LEU A 214 -9.73 4.00 -15.48
CA LEU A 214 -10.33 5.32 -15.29
C LEU A 214 -9.25 6.30 -14.82
N GLU A 215 -9.02 7.33 -15.60
CA GLU A 215 -8.16 8.43 -15.23
C GLU A 215 -8.71 9.21 -14.02
N SER A 216 -7.87 10.04 -13.43
CA SER A 216 -8.25 10.99 -12.38
C SER A 216 -9.39 11.88 -12.86
N ASP A 217 -10.41 12.06 -12.01
CA ASP A 217 -11.59 12.89 -12.30
C ASP A 217 -12.37 12.51 -13.57
N ALA A 218 -12.18 11.30 -14.08
CA ALA A 218 -12.87 10.77 -15.25
C ALA A 218 -14.06 9.88 -14.88
N TRP A 219 -14.94 9.67 -15.84
CA TRP A 219 -16.03 8.71 -15.74
C TRP A 219 -16.07 7.81 -16.96
N GLU A 220 -16.61 6.60 -16.76
CA GLU A 220 -16.81 5.61 -17.81
C GLU A 220 -18.18 4.96 -17.67
N ILE A 221 -18.73 4.49 -18.77
CA ILE A 221 -19.95 3.68 -18.78
C ILE A 221 -19.57 2.21 -18.96
N ILE A 222 -19.85 1.43 -17.93
CA ILE A 222 -19.62 0.00 -17.91
C ILE A 222 -20.93 -0.71 -18.26
N SER A 223 -20.84 -1.65 -19.21
CA SER A 223 -21.97 -2.49 -19.63
C SER A 223 -21.93 -3.82 -18.90
N LEU A 224 -23.02 -4.15 -18.22
CA LEU A 224 -23.22 -5.42 -17.50
C LEU A 224 -24.26 -6.24 -18.24
N GLN A 225 -23.91 -7.46 -18.59
CA GLN A 225 -24.78 -8.35 -19.34
C GLN A 225 -25.47 -9.34 -18.41
N MET A 226 -26.77 -9.58 -18.62
CA MET A 226 -27.48 -10.61 -17.91
C MET A 226 -27.17 -11.96 -18.54
N GLU A 227 -26.86 -12.95 -17.70
CA GLU A 227 -26.54 -14.30 -18.14
C GLU A 227 -27.80 -15.10 -18.49
N ASN A 228 -27.74 -15.84 -19.61
CA ASN A 228 -28.70 -16.88 -20.00
C ASN A 228 -30.19 -16.53 -19.75
N THR A 229 -30.62 -15.36 -20.22
CA THR A 229 -32.00 -14.92 -19.99
C THR A 229 -32.92 -15.50 -21.03
N PRO A 230 -33.83 -16.44 -20.67
CA PRO A 230 -34.83 -16.95 -21.60
C PRO A 230 -35.66 -15.81 -22.18
N GLY A 231 -36.00 -15.86 -23.47
CA GLY A 231 -36.69 -14.76 -24.17
C GLY A 231 -37.98 -14.29 -23.51
N LYS A 232 -38.75 -15.18 -22.84
CA LYS A 232 -39.92 -14.81 -22.05
C LYS A 232 -39.58 -13.97 -20.83
N THR A 233 -38.50 -14.31 -20.14
CA THR A 233 -37.98 -13.54 -18.98
C THR A 233 -37.48 -12.19 -19.41
N LEU A 234 -36.75 -12.13 -20.53
CA LEU A 234 -36.26 -10.87 -21.09
C LEU A 234 -37.42 -9.92 -21.46
N SER A 235 -38.48 -10.44 -22.13
CA SER A 235 -39.64 -9.62 -22.47
C SER A 235 -40.34 -9.09 -21.22
N LEU A 236 -40.44 -9.89 -20.16
CA LEU A 236 -41.04 -9.47 -18.89
C LEU A 236 -40.19 -8.33 -18.25
N ILE A 237 -38.87 -8.50 -18.20
CA ILE A 237 -37.93 -7.51 -17.65
C ILE A 237 -38.07 -6.20 -18.42
N LEU A 238 -38.00 -6.24 -19.75
CA LEU A 238 -38.09 -5.04 -20.59
C LEU A 238 -39.46 -4.33 -20.42
N ASN A 239 -40.55 -5.06 -20.40
CA ASN A 239 -41.89 -4.49 -20.18
C ASN A 239 -41.99 -3.85 -18.79
N THR A 240 -41.43 -4.52 -17.76
CA THR A 240 -41.41 -3.95 -16.40
C THR A 240 -40.58 -2.67 -16.33
N LEU A 241 -39.37 -2.67 -16.90
CA LEU A 241 -38.50 -1.51 -16.89
C LEU A 241 -38.99 -0.32 -17.74
N GLN A 242 -39.82 -0.57 -18.72
CA GLN A 242 -40.48 0.47 -19.54
C GLN A 242 -41.67 1.09 -18.84
N SER A 243 -42.23 0.46 -17.82
CA SER A 243 -43.29 1.06 -17.03
C SER A 243 -42.73 2.18 -16.15
N SER A 244 -43.45 3.28 -16.09
CA SER A 244 -43.05 4.43 -15.24
C SER A 244 -43.10 4.14 -13.74
N GLU A 245 -43.72 3.02 -13.35
CA GLU A 245 -43.92 2.59 -11.95
C GLU A 245 -42.96 1.45 -11.56
N ALA A 246 -42.00 1.09 -12.43
CA ALA A 246 -41.13 -0.03 -12.14
C ALA A 246 -40.13 0.32 -11.04
N GLU A 247 -40.21 -0.40 -9.94
CA GLU A 247 -39.18 -0.39 -8.91
C GLU A 247 -38.15 -1.49 -9.24
N PHE A 248 -36.91 -1.10 -9.33
CA PHE A 248 -35.80 -2.04 -9.46
C PHE A 248 -34.60 -1.61 -8.67
N ARG A 249 -33.76 -2.56 -8.32
CA ARG A 249 -32.54 -2.37 -7.58
C ARG A 249 -31.37 -2.97 -8.36
N VAL A 250 -30.31 -2.21 -8.53
CA VAL A 250 -29.04 -2.69 -9.07
C VAL A 250 -27.98 -2.54 -7.98
N GLY A 251 -27.40 -3.67 -7.58
CA GLY A 251 -26.42 -3.65 -6.50
C GLY A 251 -25.28 -4.62 -6.74
N GLY A 252 -24.25 -4.49 -5.92
CA GLY A 252 -23.08 -5.34 -6.02
C GLY A 252 -21.82 -4.72 -5.45
N THR A 253 -20.68 -5.23 -5.92
CA THR A 253 -19.34 -4.75 -5.56
C THR A 253 -18.48 -4.58 -6.81
N ILE A 254 -17.67 -3.54 -6.81
CA ILE A 254 -16.68 -3.28 -7.84
C ILE A 254 -15.31 -3.34 -7.18
N GLU A 255 -14.42 -4.16 -7.71
CA GLU A 255 -13.03 -4.21 -7.28
C GLU A 255 -12.15 -3.41 -8.23
N CYS A 256 -11.49 -2.39 -7.68
CA CYS A 256 -10.58 -1.53 -8.41
C CYS A 256 -9.17 -1.65 -7.87
N ARG A 257 -8.19 -1.54 -8.74
CA ARG A 257 -6.79 -1.37 -8.38
C ARG A 257 -6.41 0.11 -8.49
N SER A 258 -5.72 0.62 -7.48
CA SER A 258 -5.14 1.96 -7.47
C SER A 258 -3.63 1.88 -7.24
N PRO A 259 -2.86 2.97 -7.43
CA PRO A 259 -1.45 3.04 -7.04
C PRO A 259 -1.21 2.78 -5.55
N TYR A 260 -2.25 2.92 -4.71
CA TYR A 260 -2.18 2.78 -3.25
C TYR A 260 -2.78 1.46 -2.76
N GLY A 261 -3.19 0.56 -3.65
CA GLY A 261 -3.75 -0.74 -3.32
C GLY A 261 -5.14 -0.96 -3.91
N TRP A 262 -5.80 -2.01 -3.40
CA TRP A 262 -7.14 -2.39 -3.83
C TRP A 262 -8.22 -1.55 -3.16
N ILE A 263 -9.20 -1.11 -3.94
CA ILE A 263 -10.40 -0.40 -3.48
C ILE A 263 -11.61 -1.30 -3.80
N VAL A 264 -12.41 -1.61 -2.79
CA VAL A 264 -13.66 -2.35 -2.97
C VAL A 264 -14.82 -1.39 -2.76
N ILE A 265 -15.65 -1.23 -3.79
CA ILE A 265 -16.74 -0.27 -3.86
C ILE A 265 -18.07 -1.03 -3.81
N PRO A 266 -18.76 -1.09 -2.67
CA PRO A 266 -20.14 -1.55 -2.66
C PRO A 266 -21.04 -0.49 -3.30
N PHE A 267 -22.00 -0.92 -4.09
CA PHE A 267 -23.02 -0.03 -4.63
C PHE A 267 -24.40 -0.63 -4.51
N ASP A 268 -25.39 0.24 -4.38
CA ASP A 268 -26.79 -0.14 -4.22
C ASP A 268 -27.65 1.01 -4.74
N ILE A 269 -28.21 0.82 -5.91
CA ILE A 269 -28.96 1.81 -6.62
C ILE A 269 -30.43 1.34 -6.69
N LEU A 270 -31.29 2.02 -5.93
CA LEU A 270 -32.73 1.80 -5.99
C LEU A 270 -33.34 2.84 -6.92
N ARG A 271 -34.08 2.40 -7.91
CA ARG A 271 -34.90 3.27 -8.75
C ARG A 271 -36.35 2.91 -8.54
N GLY A 272 -37.11 3.82 -7.96
CA GLY A 272 -38.54 3.73 -7.81
C GLY A 272 -39.23 4.80 -8.65
N SER A 273 -40.56 4.66 -8.82
CA SER A 273 -41.36 5.71 -9.41
C SER A 273 -41.22 7.02 -8.61
N GLN A 274 -40.81 8.09 -9.27
CA GLN A 274 -40.98 9.45 -8.75
C GLN A 274 -42.39 9.93 -8.93
#